data_ff9dde767a005470ca3eb1f261a89213
#
_entry.id   ff9dde767a005470ca3eb1f261a89213
#
_cell.length_a   1.000
_cell.length_b   1.000
_cell.length_c   1.000
_cell.angle_alpha   90.00
_cell.angle_beta   90.00
_cell.angle_gamma   90.00
#
_symmetry.space_group_name_H-M   'P 1'
#
loop_
_entity.id
_entity.type
_entity.pdbx_description
1 polymer ?
#
loop_
_entity_poly.entity_id
_entity_poly.type
_entity_poly.pdbx_seq_one_letter_code
_entity_poly.pdbx_strand_id
1 'polypeptide(L)'
;MSAHLRDASLLMIPSGYKASKLYSILPEGGGGDLDFARSSIATRVNESGVVESVGVNVPRIDYTGGGCGKLLIEPQRTNLYLNSGTLATQNTTTSATKYAVSFYGTGTIVFTGTYSGSLVGTGNSDRVTLVFTATAGTLTSTTSGTVTNGQLEART
;
A
#
# COMPACT_ATOMS: atom_id res chain seq x y z
N MET A 1 26.02 -7.27 23.36
CA MET A 1 25.57 -6.34 22.32
C MET A 1 26.06 -6.87 20.99
N SER A 2 25.18 -7.06 19.98
CA SER A 2 25.60 -7.64 18.70
C SER A 2 26.59 -6.70 17.99
N ALA A 3 27.50 -7.27 17.16
CA ALA A 3 28.48 -6.49 16.41
C ALA A 3 27.84 -5.38 15.56
N HIS A 4 26.68 -5.67 14.97
CA HIS A 4 25.92 -4.71 14.14
C HIS A 4 25.47 -3.45 14.88
N LEU A 5 25.26 -3.50 16.19
CA LEU A 5 24.90 -2.34 17.00
C LEU A 5 26.10 -1.45 17.33
N ARG A 6 27.33 -2.00 17.30
CA ARG A 6 28.57 -1.25 17.56
C ARG A 6 29.00 -0.41 16.36
N ASP A 7 28.70 -0.89 15.16
CA ASP A 7 29.13 -0.28 13.90
C ASP A 7 28.02 0.58 13.27
N ALA A 8 26.84 0.66 13.91
CA ALA A 8 25.72 1.45 13.40
C ALA A 8 25.99 2.94 13.57
N SER A 9 25.99 3.69 12.47
CA SER A 9 26.04 5.15 12.48
C SER A 9 24.66 5.77 12.75
N LEU A 10 23.57 5.03 12.45
CA LEU A 10 22.20 5.41 12.75
C LEU A 10 21.45 4.23 13.35
N LEU A 11 20.83 4.43 14.49
CA LEU A 11 19.96 3.46 15.16
C LEU A 11 18.66 4.15 15.53
N MET A 12 17.56 3.67 14.97
CA MET A 12 16.22 4.16 15.27
C MET A 12 15.33 3.02 15.76
N ILE A 13 14.45 3.34 16.70
CA ILE A 13 13.37 2.44 17.12
C ILE A 13 12.07 2.99 16.55
N PRO A 14 11.30 2.24 15.74
CA PRO A 14 10.04 2.72 15.18
C PRO A 14 9.05 3.23 16.23
N SER A 15 9.05 2.66 17.43
CA SER A 15 8.24 3.11 18.57
C SER A 15 8.74 4.42 19.21
N GLY A 16 9.93 4.89 18.88
CA GLY A 16 10.51 6.16 19.36
C GLY A 16 9.91 7.39 18.69
N TYR A 17 8.60 7.36 18.36
CA TYR A 17 7.89 8.47 17.76
C TYR A 17 7.21 9.36 18.81
N LYS A 18 7.40 10.67 18.70
CA LYS A 18 6.69 11.68 19.51
C LYS A 18 6.66 13.02 18.75
N ALA A 19 5.53 13.68 18.73
CA ALA A 19 5.38 15.04 18.20
C ALA A 19 5.95 15.22 16.77
N SER A 20 5.55 14.34 15.84
CA SER A 20 5.96 14.31 14.42
C SER A 20 7.46 14.04 14.21
N LYS A 21 8.16 13.52 15.21
CA LYS A 21 9.58 13.17 15.11
C LYS A 21 9.81 11.70 15.47
N LEU A 22 10.62 11.01 14.65
CA LEU A 22 11.18 9.71 14.96
C LEU A 22 12.57 9.93 15.59
N TYR A 23 12.69 9.59 16.85
CA TYR A 23 13.94 9.81 17.60
C TYR A 23 14.95 8.70 17.30
N SER A 24 16.18 9.08 17.08
CA SER A 24 17.31 8.16 16.99
C SER A 24 17.88 7.88 18.39
N ILE A 25 18.42 6.67 18.54
CA ILE A 25 19.26 6.30 19.68
C ILE A 25 20.71 6.65 19.38
N LEU A 26 21.11 6.48 18.11
CA LEU A 26 22.42 6.86 17.58
C LEU A 26 22.23 7.70 16.32
N PRO A 27 23.03 8.77 16.13
CA PRO A 27 23.92 9.39 17.10
C PRO A 27 23.15 10.00 18.26
N GLU A 28 23.75 10.05 19.44
CA GLU A 28 23.19 10.75 20.59
C GLU A 28 23.03 12.24 20.32
N GLY A 29 22.11 12.90 21.04
CA GLY A 29 21.88 14.33 20.91
C GLY A 29 20.98 14.76 19.74
N GLY A 30 20.28 13.81 19.12
CA GLY A 30 19.25 14.10 18.11
C GLY A 30 19.77 14.30 16.68
N GLY A 31 21.07 14.12 16.44
CA GLY A 31 21.65 14.27 15.10
C GLY A 31 21.15 13.26 14.05
N GLY A 32 20.49 12.19 14.49
CA GLY A 32 19.86 11.17 13.63
C GLY A 32 18.33 11.23 13.65
N ASP A 33 17.73 12.19 14.31
CA ASP A 33 16.27 12.31 14.37
C ASP A 33 15.69 12.66 13.02
N LEU A 34 14.56 12.03 12.67
CA LEU A 34 13.84 12.28 11.43
C LEU A 34 12.53 12.99 11.70
N ASP A 35 12.31 14.10 11.03
CA ASP A 35 11.01 14.74 10.95
C ASP A 35 10.11 13.88 10.05
N PHE A 36 8.93 13.53 10.55
CA PHE A 36 7.98 12.73 9.84
C PHE A 36 6.76 13.56 9.44
N ALA A 37 6.54 13.68 8.14
CA ALA A 37 5.39 14.37 7.59
C ALA A 37 4.64 13.46 6.60
N ARG A 38 3.34 13.38 6.76
CA ARG A 38 2.42 12.69 5.85
C ARG A 38 1.08 13.43 5.83
N SER A 39 0.67 13.93 4.67
CA SER A 39 -0.50 14.78 4.52
C SER A 39 -1.84 14.01 4.47
N SER A 40 -1.82 12.67 4.36
CA SER A 40 -3.02 11.84 4.28
C SER A 40 -3.12 10.86 5.43
N ILE A 41 -4.33 10.41 5.76
CA ILE A 41 -4.54 9.19 6.56
C ILE A 41 -4.10 7.97 5.74
N ALA A 42 -3.70 6.91 6.41
CA ALA A 42 -3.33 5.65 5.79
C ALA A 42 -3.69 4.49 6.72
N THR A 43 -3.46 3.27 6.28
CA THR A 43 -3.71 2.06 7.07
C THR A 43 -2.41 1.35 7.41
N ARG A 44 -2.44 0.57 8.49
CA ARG A 44 -1.39 -0.37 8.89
C ARG A 44 -2.04 -1.61 9.52
N VAL A 45 -1.30 -2.68 9.60
CA VAL A 45 -1.65 -3.81 10.48
C VAL A 45 -1.11 -3.51 11.87
N ASN A 46 -1.96 -3.52 12.89
CA ASN A 46 -1.55 -3.30 14.28
C ASN A 46 -0.95 -4.59 14.90
N GLU A 47 -0.49 -4.50 16.15
CA GLU A 47 0.12 -5.61 16.88
C GLU A 47 -0.82 -6.82 17.05
N SER A 48 -2.13 -6.59 17.05
CA SER A 48 -3.17 -7.64 17.10
C SER A 48 -3.49 -8.25 15.73
N GLY A 49 -2.78 -7.86 14.66
CA GLY A 49 -3.02 -8.35 13.31
C GLY A 49 -4.22 -7.71 12.59
N VAL A 50 -4.78 -6.64 13.15
CA VAL A 50 -5.97 -5.95 12.60
C VAL A 50 -5.54 -4.73 11.80
N VAL A 51 -6.18 -4.50 10.64
CA VAL A 51 -5.99 -3.29 9.86
C VAL A 51 -6.66 -2.12 10.55
N GLU A 52 -5.89 -1.06 10.83
CA GLU A 52 -6.38 0.17 11.45
C GLU A 52 -5.94 1.42 10.70
N SER A 53 -6.66 2.51 10.90
CA SER A 53 -6.31 3.82 10.32
C SER A 53 -5.27 4.53 11.18
N VAL A 54 -4.31 5.16 10.50
CA VAL A 54 -3.24 5.98 11.10
C VAL A 54 -3.39 7.42 10.63
N GLY A 55 -3.45 8.37 11.55
CA GLY A 55 -3.65 9.80 11.28
C GLY A 55 -2.53 10.44 10.46
N VAL A 56 -2.76 11.68 10.02
CA VAL A 56 -1.74 12.51 9.37
C VAL A 56 -0.54 12.71 10.30
N ASN A 57 0.66 12.81 9.74
CA ASN A 57 1.91 12.99 10.46
C ASN A 57 2.24 11.91 11.50
N VAL A 58 1.54 10.77 11.49
CA VAL A 58 1.86 9.62 12.35
C VAL A 58 2.51 8.52 11.52
N PRO A 59 3.70 8.00 11.88
CA PRO A 59 4.35 6.94 11.15
C PRO A 59 3.53 5.65 11.23
N ARG A 60 3.53 4.89 10.14
CA ARG A 60 2.90 3.57 10.09
C ARG A 60 3.86 2.54 10.63
N ILE A 61 3.67 2.14 11.87
CA ILE A 61 4.41 1.02 12.45
C ILE A 61 3.57 -0.23 12.19
N ASP A 62 3.99 -1.00 11.22
CA ASP A 62 3.25 -2.16 10.68
C ASP A 62 3.74 -3.46 11.28
N TYR A 63 2.82 -4.35 11.62
CA TYR A 63 3.09 -5.64 12.24
C TYR A 63 2.73 -6.82 11.31
N THR A 64 2.61 -6.58 10.02
CA THR A 64 2.36 -7.65 9.03
C THR A 64 3.40 -8.76 9.16
N GLY A 65 2.93 -10.00 9.30
CA GLY A 65 3.76 -11.18 9.54
C GLY A 65 4.13 -11.42 10.98
N GLY A 66 3.62 -10.59 11.91
CA GLY A 66 3.90 -10.70 13.36
C GLY A 66 5.30 -10.23 13.75
N GLY A 67 5.60 -10.30 15.06
CA GLY A 67 6.91 -9.91 15.61
C GLY A 67 7.03 -8.41 15.90
N CYS A 68 8.22 -7.85 15.74
CA CYS A 68 8.47 -6.43 16.00
C CYS A 68 7.84 -5.55 14.92
N GLY A 69 7.22 -4.44 15.33
CA GLY A 69 6.70 -3.43 14.41
C GLY A 69 7.79 -2.84 13.52
N LYS A 70 7.47 -2.62 12.25
CA LYS A 70 8.37 -2.08 11.23
C LYS A 70 7.81 -0.77 10.71
N LEU A 71 8.67 0.24 10.49
CA LEU A 71 8.26 1.45 9.80
C LEU A 71 7.92 1.12 8.34
N LEU A 72 6.63 1.26 7.98
CA LEU A 72 6.15 1.02 6.63
C LEU A 72 6.34 2.28 5.78
N ILE A 73 7.25 2.19 4.81
CA ILE A 73 7.52 3.23 3.83
C ILE A 73 7.11 2.70 2.46
N GLU A 74 6.16 3.37 1.84
CA GLU A 74 5.66 3.03 0.51
C GLU A 74 5.67 4.26 -0.38
N PRO A 75 5.95 4.13 -1.67
CA PRO A 75 5.77 5.24 -2.60
C PRO A 75 4.29 5.64 -2.65
N GLN A 76 4.03 6.93 -2.81
CA GLN A 76 2.67 7.41 -3.02
C GLN A 76 2.08 6.80 -4.28
N ARG A 77 0.89 6.20 -4.16
CA ARG A 77 0.11 5.64 -5.27
C ARG A 77 -1.30 6.21 -5.24
N THR A 78 -1.87 6.37 -6.42
CA THR A 78 -3.26 6.79 -6.58
C THR A 78 -4.06 5.60 -7.08
N ASN A 79 -5.13 5.25 -6.36
CA ASN A 79 -6.10 4.29 -6.88
C ASN A 79 -6.88 4.94 -8.02
N LEU A 80 -6.79 4.38 -9.21
CA LEU A 80 -7.46 4.88 -10.40
C LEU A 80 -8.92 4.42 -10.50
N TYR A 81 -9.32 3.43 -9.71
CA TYR A 81 -10.72 3.02 -9.63
C TYR A 81 -11.54 3.96 -8.76
N LEU A 82 -12.66 4.41 -9.33
CA LEU A 82 -13.69 5.13 -8.60
C LEU A 82 -14.60 4.15 -7.85
N ASN A 83 -15.14 4.58 -6.71
CA ASN A 83 -16.05 3.76 -5.88
C ASN A 83 -15.49 2.37 -5.56
N SER A 84 -14.24 2.30 -5.19
CA SER A 84 -13.49 1.06 -5.00
C SER A 84 -14.09 0.10 -3.98
N GLY A 85 -14.90 0.56 -3.03
CA GLY A 85 -15.56 -0.27 -2.01
C GLY A 85 -16.46 -1.35 -2.62
N THR A 86 -17.23 -1.02 -3.66
CA THR A 86 -17.99 -1.96 -4.50
C THR A 86 -17.75 -1.55 -5.95
N LEU A 87 -16.89 -2.30 -6.61
CA LEU A 87 -16.42 -1.92 -7.92
C LEU A 87 -17.48 -2.21 -9.00
N ALA A 88 -17.82 -1.17 -9.76
CA ALA A 88 -18.64 -1.28 -10.96
C ALA A 88 -17.76 -1.24 -12.24
N THR A 89 -18.34 -1.69 -13.36
CA THR A 89 -17.72 -1.54 -14.68
C THR A 89 -17.40 -0.09 -14.96
N GLN A 90 -16.14 0.20 -15.33
CA GLN A 90 -15.67 1.56 -15.59
C GLN A 90 -14.51 1.61 -16.57
N ASN A 91 -14.30 2.81 -17.12
CA ASN A 91 -13.17 3.13 -17.98
C ASN A 91 -12.13 3.94 -17.22
N THR A 92 -10.86 3.62 -17.46
CA THR A 92 -9.72 4.33 -16.88
C THR A 92 -8.76 4.73 -17.99
N THR A 93 -8.29 5.98 -17.98
CA THR A 93 -7.22 6.38 -18.89
C THR A 93 -5.88 5.85 -18.40
N THR A 94 -5.16 5.14 -19.25
CA THR A 94 -3.83 4.57 -18.97
C THR A 94 -2.76 5.20 -19.84
N SER A 95 -1.55 5.24 -19.33
CA SER A 95 -0.31 5.52 -20.08
C SER A 95 0.43 4.22 -20.39
N ALA A 96 1.45 4.27 -21.24
CA ALA A 96 2.26 3.11 -21.58
C ALA A 96 3.22 2.75 -20.44
N THR A 97 2.69 2.07 -19.40
CA THR A 97 3.44 1.63 -18.21
C THR A 97 2.86 0.38 -17.59
N LYS A 98 3.51 -0.12 -16.54
CA LYS A 98 2.98 -1.24 -15.75
C LYS A 98 1.88 -0.77 -14.80
N TYR A 99 0.89 -1.63 -14.59
CA TYR A 99 -0.19 -1.45 -13.62
C TYR A 99 -0.28 -2.67 -12.72
N ALA A 100 -0.75 -2.45 -11.50
CA ALA A 100 -1.19 -3.50 -10.61
C ALA A 100 -2.69 -3.29 -10.34
N VAL A 101 -3.46 -4.35 -10.51
CA VAL A 101 -4.86 -4.41 -10.11
C VAL A 101 -5.03 -5.45 -9.02
N SER A 102 -5.90 -5.18 -8.06
CA SER A 102 -6.22 -6.14 -7.01
C SER A 102 -7.62 -5.87 -6.44
N PHE A 103 -8.27 -6.90 -5.92
CA PHE A 103 -9.57 -6.80 -5.28
C PHE A 103 -9.85 -8.00 -4.35
N TYR A 104 -10.92 -7.90 -3.54
CA TYR A 104 -11.51 -9.00 -2.78
C TYR A 104 -12.85 -9.39 -3.39
N GLY A 105 -13.24 -10.65 -3.27
CA GLY A 105 -14.54 -11.16 -3.68
C GLY A 105 -14.45 -12.42 -4.54
N THR A 106 -15.62 -12.90 -5.00
CA THR A 106 -15.77 -14.07 -5.87
C THR A 106 -16.06 -13.69 -7.31
N GLY A 107 -16.09 -12.39 -7.60
CA GLY A 107 -16.37 -11.86 -8.94
C GLY A 107 -15.18 -11.93 -9.87
N THR A 108 -15.36 -11.36 -11.06
CA THR A 108 -14.33 -11.29 -12.11
C THR A 108 -14.26 -9.89 -12.67
N ILE A 109 -13.06 -9.42 -12.94
CA ILE A 109 -12.80 -8.24 -13.76
C ILE A 109 -12.23 -8.71 -15.10
N VAL A 110 -12.90 -8.35 -16.20
CA VAL A 110 -12.41 -8.54 -17.57
C VAL A 110 -11.91 -7.21 -18.10
N PHE A 111 -10.69 -7.22 -18.63
CA PHE A 111 -10.02 -6.04 -19.18
C PHE A 111 -10.06 -6.06 -20.69
N THR A 112 -10.37 -4.91 -21.29
CA THR A 112 -10.30 -4.68 -22.74
C THR A 112 -9.73 -3.30 -23.03
N GLY A 113 -9.35 -3.04 -24.28
CA GLY A 113 -8.73 -1.78 -24.68
C GLY A 113 -7.21 -1.83 -24.60
N THR A 114 -6.60 -1.01 -23.73
CA THR A 114 -5.13 -0.91 -23.63
C THR A 114 -4.43 -2.13 -23.03
N TYR A 115 -5.19 -3.03 -22.45
CA TYR A 115 -4.78 -4.37 -22.01
C TYR A 115 -5.97 -5.32 -22.17
N SER A 116 -5.69 -6.59 -22.52
CA SER A 116 -6.70 -7.65 -22.64
C SER A 116 -6.35 -8.79 -21.69
N GLY A 117 -7.27 -9.17 -20.83
CA GLY A 117 -7.08 -10.22 -19.82
C GLY A 117 -8.21 -10.27 -18.81
N SER A 118 -8.05 -11.07 -17.76
CA SER A 118 -9.02 -11.14 -16.69
C SER A 118 -8.36 -11.44 -15.34
N LEU A 119 -9.02 -11.07 -14.26
CA LEU A 119 -8.67 -11.42 -12.89
C LEU A 119 -9.91 -11.96 -12.20
N VAL A 120 -9.81 -13.19 -11.70
CA VAL A 120 -10.90 -13.92 -11.04
C VAL A 120 -10.65 -13.92 -9.54
N GLY A 121 -11.68 -13.56 -8.77
CA GLY A 121 -11.64 -13.56 -7.32
C GLY A 121 -11.76 -14.96 -6.73
N THR A 122 -11.09 -15.20 -5.62
CA THR A 122 -11.04 -16.50 -4.91
C THR A 122 -11.86 -16.50 -3.63
N GLY A 123 -12.34 -15.35 -3.18
CA GLY A 123 -13.13 -15.23 -1.96
C GLY A 123 -13.07 -13.83 -1.33
N ASN A 124 -13.91 -13.63 -0.31
CA ASN A 124 -13.99 -12.32 0.36
C ASN A 124 -12.81 -12.05 1.32
N SER A 125 -12.07 -13.08 1.68
CA SER A 125 -10.92 -12.99 2.59
C SER A 125 -9.57 -12.98 1.86
N ASP A 126 -9.57 -13.29 0.56
CA ASP A 126 -8.36 -13.38 -0.24
C ASP A 126 -8.29 -12.22 -1.23
N ARG A 127 -7.19 -11.48 -1.20
CA ARG A 127 -6.92 -10.42 -2.16
C ARG A 127 -6.20 -10.98 -3.38
N VAL A 128 -6.90 -11.04 -4.49
CA VAL A 128 -6.29 -11.42 -5.77
C VAL A 128 -5.58 -10.23 -6.41
N THR A 129 -4.48 -10.50 -7.12
CA THR A 129 -3.66 -9.45 -7.75
C THR A 129 -3.20 -9.87 -9.12
N LEU A 130 -3.21 -8.92 -10.07
CA LEU A 130 -2.66 -9.07 -11.41
C LEU A 130 -1.76 -7.87 -11.73
N VAL A 131 -0.57 -8.13 -12.25
CA VAL A 131 0.33 -7.10 -12.78
C VAL A 131 0.39 -7.23 -14.29
N PHE A 132 0.20 -6.13 -15.01
CA PHE A 132 0.20 -6.11 -16.47
C PHE A 132 0.84 -4.83 -17.00
N THR A 133 1.18 -4.82 -18.28
CA THR A 133 1.62 -3.62 -19.00
C THR A 133 0.49 -3.15 -19.91
N ALA A 134 0.06 -1.92 -19.76
CA ALA A 134 -0.91 -1.29 -20.65
C ALA A 134 -0.20 -0.44 -21.71
N THR A 135 -0.88 -0.19 -22.82
CA THR A 135 -0.56 0.88 -23.76
C THR A 135 -1.24 2.18 -23.32
N ALA A 136 -0.92 3.30 -23.98
CA ALA A 136 -1.64 4.54 -23.75
C ALA A 136 -3.05 4.47 -24.36
N GLY A 137 -4.06 4.96 -23.64
CA GLY A 137 -5.45 5.01 -24.09
C GLY A 137 -6.46 4.62 -23.01
N THR A 138 -7.59 4.05 -23.40
CA THR A 138 -8.66 3.64 -22.47
C THR A 138 -8.57 2.16 -22.12
N LEU A 139 -8.50 1.89 -20.84
CA LEU A 139 -8.68 0.55 -20.26
C LEU A 139 -10.13 0.43 -19.79
N THR A 140 -10.87 -0.53 -20.31
CA THR A 140 -12.21 -0.86 -19.82
C THR A 140 -12.08 -2.04 -18.85
N SER A 141 -12.57 -1.86 -17.62
CA SER A 141 -12.66 -2.90 -16.60
C SER A 141 -14.12 -3.27 -16.42
N THR A 142 -14.53 -4.41 -16.99
CA THR A 142 -15.91 -4.94 -16.89
C THR A 142 -15.97 -5.89 -15.69
N THR A 143 -16.83 -5.57 -14.73
CA THR A 143 -17.00 -6.37 -13.50
C THR A 143 -18.22 -7.28 -13.59
N SER A 144 -18.12 -8.47 -13.00
CA SER A 144 -19.24 -9.40 -12.79
C SER A 144 -19.10 -10.07 -11.42
N GLY A 145 -20.22 -10.36 -10.77
CA GLY A 145 -20.22 -10.91 -9.42
C GLY A 145 -19.74 -9.91 -8.35
N THR A 146 -19.27 -10.41 -7.23
CA THR A 146 -18.83 -9.57 -6.09
C THR A 146 -17.37 -9.16 -6.25
N VAL A 147 -17.13 -7.87 -6.48
CA VAL A 147 -15.79 -7.25 -6.57
C VAL A 147 -15.74 -6.08 -5.60
N THR A 148 -14.97 -6.20 -4.52
CA THR A 148 -14.89 -5.20 -3.46
C THR A 148 -13.46 -4.75 -3.20
N ASN A 149 -13.32 -3.55 -2.67
CA ASN A 149 -12.03 -2.92 -2.35
C ASN A 149 -11.04 -2.98 -3.53
N GLY A 150 -11.56 -2.70 -4.74
CA GLY A 150 -10.77 -2.71 -5.97
C GLY A 150 -9.70 -1.62 -5.98
N GLN A 151 -8.50 -1.97 -6.40
CA GLN A 151 -7.41 -1.02 -6.61
C GLN A 151 -6.82 -1.24 -8.00
N LEU A 152 -6.56 -0.14 -8.69
CA LEU A 152 -5.78 -0.08 -9.94
C LEU A 152 -4.76 1.03 -9.80
N GLU A 153 -3.49 0.71 -9.86
CA GLU A 153 -2.41 1.64 -9.62
C GLU A 153 -1.34 1.52 -10.71
N ALA A 154 -0.82 2.68 -11.16
CA ALA A 154 0.37 2.69 -12.02
C ALA A 154 1.59 2.29 -11.19
N ARG A 155 2.44 1.41 -11.73
CA ARG A 155 3.72 1.00 -11.16
C ARG A 155 4.85 1.62 -12.00
N THR A 156 5.52 2.56 -11.42
CA THR A 156 6.76 3.14 -11.98
C THR A 156 7.95 2.33 -11.51
#